data_f08d823045ee5fbed7ff1dbe9012c7c2
#
_entry.id   f08d823045ee5fbed7ff1dbe9012c7c2
#
_cell.length_a   1.000
_cell.length_b   1.000
_cell.length_c   1.000
_cell.angle_alpha   90.00
_cell.angle_beta   90.00
_cell.angle_gamma   90.00
#
_symmetry.space_group_name_H-M   'P 1'
#
loop_
_entity.id
_entity.type
_entity.pdbx_description
1 polymer ?
#
loop_
_entity_poly.entity_id
_entity_poly.type
_entity_poly.pdbx_seq_one_letter_code
_entity_poly.pdbx_strand_id
1 'polypeptide(L)'
;MRHAKSSWEDSSLRDFDRPLNKRGRRDAPAMGRYLTGLDLVPGYIVCSPAKRAKETIELLSKAIEGDVPAIDFDEALYYDGVEAYIDAITRAPQESDTVLVAGHNPTIEQAVAKLSSGNTRHQKITTANIACFYSSASKWENVSELNTTFKWLIGPKDVQD
;
A
#
# COMPACT_ATOMS: atom_id res chain seq x y z
N MET A 1 0.96 -1.49 0.39
CA MET A 1 0.62 -1.78 -1.03
C MET A 1 1.65 -1.17 -1.97
N ARG A 2 2.08 -1.90 -3.00
CA ARG A 2 2.87 -1.33 -4.10
C ARG A 2 1.94 -0.72 -5.15
N HIS A 3 2.30 0.46 -5.70
CA HIS A 3 1.54 1.08 -6.79
C HIS A 3 1.26 0.11 -7.95
N ALA A 4 0.17 0.29 -8.69
CA ALA A 4 -0.21 -0.49 -9.84
C ALA A 4 0.71 -0.21 -11.07
N LYS A 5 0.54 -0.95 -12.16
CA LYS A 5 1.46 -0.88 -13.32
C LYS A 5 1.44 0.50 -13.97
N SER A 6 2.60 1.17 -13.98
CA SER A 6 2.79 2.47 -14.62
C SER A 6 3.15 2.37 -16.10
N SER A 7 2.92 3.45 -16.84
CA SER A 7 3.29 3.59 -18.24
C SER A 7 4.77 4.01 -18.40
N TRP A 8 5.37 3.56 -19.48
CA TRP A 8 6.67 3.98 -19.99
C TRP A 8 6.57 4.53 -21.43
N GLU A 9 5.34 4.82 -21.90
CA GLU A 9 5.09 5.25 -23.29
C GLU A 9 5.66 6.63 -23.57
N ASP A 10 5.65 7.52 -22.58
CA ASP A 10 6.22 8.86 -22.68
C ASP A 10 7.55 8.94 -21.92
N SER A 11 8.65 8.88 -22.68
CA SER A 11 10.01 8.95 -22.13
C SER A 11 10.44 10.35 -21.68
N SER A 12 9.67 11.39 -21.99
CA SER A 12 9.94 12.77 -21.58
C SER A 12 9.52 13.05 -20.13
N LEU A 13 8.65 12.22 -19.56
CA LEU A 13 8.19 12.38 -18.20
C LEU A 13 9.27 12.00 -17.18
N ARG A 14 9.37 12.81 -16.12
CA ARG A 14 10.14 12.43 -14.95
C ARG A 14 9.51 11.18 -14.31
N ASP A 15 10.29 10.36 -13.63
CA ASP A 15 9.78 9.15 -12.97
C ASP A 15 8.59 9.44 -12.04
N PHE A 16 8.64 10.54 -11.30
CA PHE A 16 7.58 10.99 -10.40
C PHE A 16 6.24 11.21 -11.12
N ASP A 17 6.26 11.72 -12.35
CA ASP A 17 5.09 12.14 -13.13
C ASP A 17 4.51 11.02 -14.02
N ARG A 18 5.09 9.82 -14.00
CA ARG A 18 4.62 8.69 -14.81
C ARG A 18 3.25 8.19 -14.32
N PRO A 19 2.23 8.16 -15.22
CA PRO A 19 0.88 7.69 -14.89
C PRO A 19 0.77 6.16 -14.87
N LEU A 20 -0.37 5.64 -14.47
CA LEU A 20 -0.74 4.25 -14.69
C LEU A 20 -0.96 3.96 -16.18
N ASN A 21 -0.62 2.74 -16.60
CA ASN A 21 -1.03 2.20 -17.89
C ASN A 21 -2.42 1.52 -17.80
N LYS A 22 -2.92 0.98 -18.93
CA LYS A 22 -4.23 0.30 -19.00
C LYS A 22 -4.37 -0.83 -17.96
N ARG A 23 -3.30 -1.62 -17.79
CA ARG A 23 -3.30 -2.71 -16.81
C ARG A 23 -3.40 -2.16 -15.38
N GLY A 24 -2.62 -1.13 -15.03
CA GLY A 24 -2.67 -0.53 -13.70
C GLY A 24 -4.04 0.05 -13.36
N ARG A 25 -4.71 0.70 -14.35
CA ARG A 25 -6.07 1.24 -14.19
C ARG A 25 -7.14 0.17 -14.00
N ARG A 26 -6.92 -1.05 -14.50
CA ARG A 26 -7.79 -2.20 -14.28
C ARG A 26 -7.50 -2.84 -12.91
N ASP A 27 -6.23 -3.02 -12.58
CA ASP A 27 -5.79 -3.80 -11.41
C ASP A 27 -6.08 -3.06 -10.09
N ALA A 28 -5.94 -1.74 -10.04
CA ALA A 28 -6.15 -0.96 -8.82
C ALA A 28 -7.59 -1.07 -8.26
N PRO A 29 -8.68 -0.86 -9.04
CA PRO A 29 -10.03 -1.04 -8.53
C PRO A 29 -10.37 -2.50 -8.17
N ALA A 30 -9.76 -3.50 -8.82
CA ALA A 30 -9.94 -4.91 -8.45
C ALA A 30 -9.45 -5.17 -7.01
N MET A 31 -8.31 -4.56 -6.63
CA MET A 31 -7.81 -4.67 -5.25
C MET A 31 -8.71 -3.95 -4.24
N GLY A 32 -9.36 -2.84 -4.62
CA GLY A 32 -10.34 -2.16 -3.76
C GLY A 32 -11.55 -3.04 -3.46
N ARG A 33 -12.15 -3.66 -4.49
CA ARG A 33 -13.26 -4.62 -4.31
C ARG A 33 -12.84 -5.81 -3.45
N TYR A 34 -11.61 -6.29 -3.62
CA TYR A 34 -11.09 -7.39 -2.80
C TYR A 34 -11.01 -7.02 -1.33
N LEU A 35 -10.53 -5.81 -0.98
CA LEU A 35 -10.53 -5.32 0.39
C LEU A 35 -11.93 -5.22 0.98
N THR A 36 -12.92 -4.74 0.21
CA THR A 36 -14.34 -4.75 0.61
C THR A 36 -14.82 -6.16 0.93
N GLY A 37 -14.51 -7.14 0.08
CA GLY A 37 -14.91 -8.53 0.28
C GLY A 37 -14.31 -9.20 1.52
N LEU A 38 -13.22 -8.63 2.06
CA LEU A 38 -12.60 -9.06 3.31
C LEU A 38 -12.99 -8.24 4.53
N ASP A 39 -13.88 -7.25 4.37
CA ASP A 39 -14.22 -6.27 5.41
C ASP A 39 -12.98 -5.51 5.95
N LEU A 40 -12.04 -5.22 5.05
CA LEU A 40 -10.80 -4.50 5.33
C LEU A 40 -10.82 -3.09 4.72
N VAL A 41 -11.86 -2.32 5.04
CA VAL A 41 -11.94 -0.91 4.63
C VAL A 41 -10.92 -0.10 5.43
N PRO A 42 -9.97 0.60 4.78
CA PRO A 42 -8.98 1.39 5.52
C PRO A 42 -9.63 2.56 6.27
N GLY A 43 -9.33 2.69 7.56
CA GLY A 43 -9.68 3.86 8.37
C GLY A 43 -8.65 4.99 8.26
N TYR A 44 -7.46 4.70 7.74
CA TYR A 44 -6.41 5.68 7.43
C TYR A 44 -5.62 5.26 6.21
N ILE A 45 -5.35 6.19 5.30
CA ILE A 45 -4.61 5.95 4.06
C ILE A 45 -3.47 6.94 3.92
N VAL A 46 -2.23 6.43 3.81
CA VAL A 46 -1.04 7.23 3.50
C VAL A 46 -0.47 6.78 2.16
N CYS A 47 -0.20 7.71 1.27
CA CYS A 47 0.23 7.41 -0.09
C CYS A 47 1.37 8.32 -0.54
N SER A 48 2.35 7.76 -1.24
CA SER A 48 3.32 8.54 -1.99
C SER A 48 2.61 9.45 -3.01
N PRO A 49 3.00 10.74 -3.13
CA PRO A 49 2.39 11.67 -4.08
C PRO A 49 2.80 11.42 -5.54
N ALA A 50 3.74 10.50 -5.82
CA ALA A 50 4.09 10.13 -7.19
C ALA A 50 2.84 9.68 -7.96
N LYS A 51 2.68 10.19 -9.20
CA LYS A 51 1.44 10.09 -9.98
C LYS A 51 0.87 8.67 -10.04
N ARG A 52 1.71 7.65 -10.28
CA ARG A 52 1.28 6.24 -10.33
C ARG A 52 0.75 5.70 -9.00
N ALA A 53 1.31 6.15 -7.87
CA ALA A 53 0.83 5.75 -6.55
C ALA A 53 -0.49 6.45 -6.22
N LYS A 54 -0.57 7.76 -6.47
CA LYS A 54 -1.77 8.57 -6.32
C LYS A 54 -2.93 7.99 -7.12
N GLU A 55 -2.76 7.78 -8.44
CA GLU A 55 -3.79 7.19 -9.31
C GLU A 55 -4.21 5.78 -8.83
N THR A 56 -3.26 4.99 -8.31
CA THR A 56 -3.55 3.66 -7.75
C THR A 56 -4.54 3.76 -6.59
N ILE A 57 -4.22 4.58 -5.60
CA ILE A 57 -5.05 4.69 -4.39
C ILE A 57 -6.38 5.38 -4.68
N GLU A 58 -6.42 6.39 -5.54
CA GLU A 58 -7.68 7.03 -5.95
C GLU A 58 -8.63 6.03 -6.64
N LEU A 59 -8.12 5.17 -7.52
CA LEU A 59 -8.93 4.15 -8.20
C LEU A 59 -9.33 3.01 -7.26
N LEU A 60 -8.45 2.60 -6.36
CA LEU A 60 -8.73 1.60 -5.33
C LEU A 60 -9.84 2.11 -4.41
N SER A 61 -9.70 3.32 -3.87
CA SER A 61 -10.65 3.92 -2.93
C SER A 61 -12.05 4.08 -3.53
N LYS A 62 -12.14 4.48 -4.82
CA LYS A 62 -13.43 4.57 -5.54
C LYS A 62 -14.14 3.23 -5.72
N ALA A 63 -13.41 2.13 -5.61
CA ALA A 63 -13.96 0.78 -5.77
C ALA A 63 -14.24 0.07 -4.44
N ILE A 64 -13.88 0.68 -3.32
CA ILE A 64 -14.26 0.21 -1.98
C ILE A 64 -15.71 0.62 -1.70
N GLU A 65 -16.50 -0.30 -1.18
CA GLU A 65 -17.83 -0.03 -0.65
C GLU A 65 -17.71 0.36 0.83
N GLY A 66 -18.15 1.56 1.18
CA GLY A 66 -18.09 2.12 2.53
C GLY A 66 -17.43 3.49 2.59
N ASP A 67 -17.29 4.02 3.80
CA ASP A 67 -16.68 5.32 4.04
C ASP A 67 -15.15 5.18 3.99
N VAL A 68 -14.56 5.68 2.91
CA VAL A 68 -13.11 5.72 2.75
C VAL A 68 -12.59 7.10 3.18
N PRO A 69 -11.58 7.18 4.07
CA PRO A 69 -11.04 8.45 4.54
C PRO A 69 -10.33 9.23 3.42
N ALA A 70 -10.09 10.52 3.65
CA ALA A 70 -9.20 11.30 2.80
C ALA A 70 -7.80 10.68 2.77
N ILE A 71 -7.15 10.76 1.61
CA ILE A 71 -5.80 10.23 1.41
C ILE A 71 -4.79 11.26 1.93
N ASP A 72 -3.95 10.84 2.85
CA ASP A 72 -2.78 11.60 3.31
C ASP A 72 -1.60 11.35 2.34
N PHE A 73 -1.16 12.39 1.64
CA PHE A 73 -0.04 12.31 0.72
C PHE A 73 1.26 12.70 1.42
N ASP A 74 2.22 11.77 1.46
CA ASP A 74 3.50 11.92 2.14
C ASP A 74 4.67 11.74 1.17
N GLU A 75 5.43 12.81 0.96
CA GLU A 75 6.61 12.80 0.09
C GLU A 75 7.71 11.86 0.59
N ALA A 76 7.80 11.63 1.91
CA ALA A 76 8.77 10.70 2.49
C ALA A 76 8.63 9.28 1.94
N LEU A 77 7.42 8.85 1.56
CA LEU A 77 7.18 7.55 0.94
C LEU A 77 7.77 7.41 -0.48
N TYR A 78 8.19 8.52 -1.08
CA TYR A 78 8.87 8.52 -2.38
C TYR A 78 10.39 8.71 -2.25
N TYR A 79 10.83 9.60 -1.36
CA TYR A 79 12.23 10.02 -1.29
C TYR A 79 13.04 9.31 -0.21
N ASP A 80 12.38 8.89 0.88
CA ASP A 80 13.06 8.33 2.04
C ASP A 80 13.03 6.79 2.04
N GLY A 81 13.73 6.21 3.02
CA GLY A 81 13.86 4.77 3.13
C GLY A 81 12.70 4.09 3.89
N VAL A 82 12.98 2.90 4.39
CA VAL A 82 11.99 2.03 5.05
C VAL A 82 11.35 2.66 6.29
N GLU A 83 12.06 3.50 7.01
CA GLU A 83 11.55 4.15 8.23
C GLU A 83 10.35 5.05 7.93
N ALA A 84 10.31 5.73 6.77
CA ALA A 84 9.16 6.53 6.37
C ALA A 84 7.86 5.70 6.29
N TYR A 85 7.96 4.42 5.89
CA TYR A 85 6.80 3.51 5.86
C TYR A 85 6.37 3.07 7.26
N ILE A 86 7.31 2.85 8.16
CA ILE A 86 7.02 2.54 9.56
C ILE A 86 6.39 3.76 10.25
N ASP A 87 6.96 4.95 10.04
CA ASP A 87 6.41 6.21 10.57
C ASP A 87 4.99 6.49 10.06
N ALA A 88 4.72 6.20 8.77
CA ALA A 88 3.38 6.33 8.21
C ALA A 88 2.35 5.41 8.91
N ILE A 89 2.76 4.22 9.36
CA ILE A 89 1.91 3.30 10.12
C ILE A 89 1.73 3.81 11.55
N THR A 90 2.82 4.17 12.22
CA THR A 90 2.82 4.49 13.66
C THR A 90 2.12 5.80 14.00
N ARG A 91 2.00 6.73 13.04
CA ARG A 91 1.26 7.98 13.21
C ARG A 91 -0.23 7.89 12.90
N ALA A 92 -0.75 6.69 12.57
CA ALA A 92 -2.17 6.53 12.28
C ALA A 92 -3.05 6.94 13.46
N PRO A 93 -4.24 7.51 13.21
CA PRO A 93 -5.21 7.82 14.25
C PRO A 93 -5.62 6.57 15.02
N GLN A 94 -5.75 6.69 16.35
CA GLN A 94 -6.03 5.52 17.21
C GLN A 94 -7.42 4.91 16.97
N GLU A 95 -8.35 5.70 16.43
CA GLU A 95 -9.68 5.24 16.02
C GLU A 95 -9.70 4.44 14.73
N SER A 96 -8.58 4.36 14.01
CA SER A 96 -8.47 3.60 12.77
C SER A 96 -8.15 2.14 13.07
N ASP A 97 -9.04 1.22 12.70
CA ASP A 97 -8.79 -0.23 12.84
C ASP A 97 -7.85 -0.76 11.77
N THR A 98 -7.79 -0.12 10.62
CA THR A 98 -6.98 -0.56 9.46
C THR A 98 -6.25 0.62 8.84
N VAL A 99 -4.96 0.43 8.57
CA VAL A 99 -4.09 1.42 7.92
C VAL A 99 -3.60 0.88 6.58
N LEU A 100 -3.72 1.67 5.52
CA LEU A 100 -3.19 1.35 4.20
C LEU A 100 -2.05 2.32 3.84
N VAL A 101 -0.85 1.79 3.64
CA VAL A 101 0.30 2.56 3.16
C VAL A 101 0.65 2.14 1.73
N ALA A 102 0.75 3.11 0.81
CA ALA A 102 1.01 2.85 -0.60
C ALA A 102 2.25 3.61 -1.12
N GLY A 103 3.11 2.88 -1.83
CA GLY A 103 4.34 3.45 -2.36
C GLY A 103 5.07 2.54 -3.34
N HIS A 104 6.38 2.37 -3.18
CA HIS A 104 7.30 1.89 -4.20
C HIS A 104 8.25 0.80 -3.70
N ASN A 105 8.69 -0.08 -4.63
CA ASN A 105 9.86 -0.92 -4.43
C ASN A 105 11.16 -0.11 -4.71
N PRO A 106 12.25 -0.46 -4.07
CA PRO A 106 12.44 -1.63 -3.17
C PRO A 106 11.96 -1.40 -1.74
N THR A 107 11.58 -0.18 -1.37
CA THR A 107 11.31 0.21 0.02
C THR A 107 10.13 -0.58 0.63
N ILE A 108 9.08 -0.89 -0.14
CA ILE A 108 7.97 -1.74 0.34
C ILE A 108 8.46 -3.16 0.67
N GLU A 109 9.32 -3.76 -0.17
CA GLU A 109 9.89 -5.08 0.13
C GLU A 109 10.71 -5.06 1.41
N GLN A 110 11.49 -3.99 1.65
CA GLN A 110 12.23 -3.77 2.88
C GLN A 110 11.31 -3.60 4.10
N ALA A 111 10.23 -2.81 3.97
CA ALA A 111 9.25 -2.61 5.04
C ALA A 111 8.53 -3.93 5.41
N VAL A 112 8.13 -4.72 4.40
CA VAL A 112 7.54 -6.04 4.60
C VAL A 112 8.51 -6.98 5.29
N ALA A 113 9.77 -7.01 4.87
CA ALA A 113 10.81 -7.83 5.51
C ALA A 113 11.04 -7.42 6.98
N LYS A 114 11.11 -6.11 7.26
CA LYS A 114 11.28 -5.57 8.62
C LYS A 114 10.10 -5.97 9.51
N LEU A 115 8.87 -5.71 9.11
CA LEU A 115 7.66 -6.05 9.88
C LEU A 115 7.44 -7.55 10.04
N SER A 116 8.07 -8.38 9.24
CA SER A 116 8.01 -9.84 9.34
C SER A 116 9.08 -10.44 10.25
N SER A 117 9.89 -9.64 10.93
CA SER A 117 11.06 -10.08 11.74
C SER A 117 12.01 -11.01 10.98
N GLY A 118 12.16 -10.79 9.67
CA GLY A 118 12.98 -11.64 8.78
C GLY A 118 12.40 -13.04 8.52
N ASN A 119 11.23 -13.37 9.06
CA ASN A 119 10.60 -14.70 8.94
C ASN A 119 9.91 -14.95 7.60
N THR A 120 9.77 -13.95 6.75
CA THR A 120 9.28 -14.15 5.38
C THR A 120 10.45 -14.41 4.44
N ARG A 121 10.40 -15.51 3.69
CA ARG A 121 11.23 -15.65 2.49
C ARG A 121 11.03 -14.39 1.64
N HIS A 122 12.09 -13.86 1.02
CA HIS A 122 12.03 -12.72 0.12
C HIS A 122 10.86 -12.88 -0.88
N GLN A 123 9.72 -12.33 -0.52
CA GLN A 123 8.54 -12.37 -1.38
C GLN A 123 8.65 -11.18 -2.34
N LYS A 124 8.71 -11.49 -3.63
CA LYS A 124 8.68 -10.46 -4.66
C LYS A 124 7.32 -9.77 -4.66
N ILE A 125 7.30 -8.51 -4.27
CA ILE A 125 6.08 -7.68 -4.28
C ILE A 125 5.93 -7.06 -5.66
N THR A 126 5.00 -7.58 -6.46
CA THR A 126 4.71 -7.04 -7.79
C THR A 126 3.74 -5.85 -7.73
N THR A 127 3.50 -5.18 -8.87
CA THR A 127 2.60 -4.01 -8.93
C THR A 127 1.18 -4.36 -8.49
N ALA A 128 0.55 -3.48 -7.74
CA ALA A 128 -0.76 -3.60 -7.09
C ALA A 128 -0.86 -4.71 -6.03
N ASN A 129 0.23 -5.39 -5.66
CA ASN A 129 0.20 -6.33 -4.54
C ASN A 129 -0.01 -5.58 -3.21
N ILE A 130 -0.78 -6.22 -2.33
CA ILE A 130 -1.00 -5.81 -0.95
C ILE A 130 -0.42 -6.88 -0.03
N ALA A 131 0.46 -6.48 0.88
CA ALA A 131 0.90 -7.31 2.00
C ALA A 131 0.09 -6.90 3.24
N CYS A 132 -0.55 -7.87 3.88
CA CYS A 132 -1.36 -7.66 5.07
C CYS A 132 -0.64 -8.16 6.32
N PHE A 133 -0.71 -7.35 7.35
CA PHE A 133 -0.20 -7.66 8.68
C PHE A 133 -1.29 -7.45 9.72
N TYR A 134 -1.24 -8.26 10.75
CA TYR A 134 -1.94 -8.02 12.00
C TYR A 134 -0.93 -7.49 13.02
N SER A 135 -1.33 -6.49 13.81
CA SER A 135 -0.55 -6.03 14.96
C SER A 135 -1.30 -6.31 16.26
N SER A 136 -0.57 -6.81 17.27
CA SER A 136 -1.08 -6.95 18.64
C SER A 136 -0.81 -5.72 19.51
N ALA A 137 -0.22 -4.65 18.94
CA ALA A 137 -0.02 -3.39 19.65
C ALA A 137 -1.38 -2.78 20.01
N SER A 138 -1.48 -2.23 21.23
CA SER A 138 -2.69 -1.53 21.69
C SER A 138 -2.84 -0.12 21.08
N LYS A 139 -1.78 0.40 20.50
CA LYS A 139 -1.73 1.70 19.85
C LYS A 139 -0.84 1.66 18.62
N TRP A 140 -1.19 2.44 17.57
CA TRP A 140 -0.41 2.52 16.34
C TRP A 140 1.03 2.97 16.58
N GLU A 141 1.27 3.93 17.50
CA GLU A 141 2.60 4.42 17.86
C GLU A 141 3.56 3.33 18.38
N ASN A 142 3.03 2.19 18.84
CA ASN A 142 3.80 1.07 19.37
C ASN A 142 3.96 -0.08 18.39
N VAL A 143 3.49 0.06 17.14
CA VAL A 143 3.64 -0.97 16.11
C VAL A 143 5.11 -1.13 15.75
N SER A 144 5.57 -2.38 15.78
CA SER A 144 6.95 -2.76 15.49
C SER A 144 7.03 -4.19 14.95
N GLU A 145 8.20 -4.60 14.52
CA GLU A 145 8.47 -5.99 14.12
C GLU A 145 8.23 -7.02 15.23
N LEU A 146 8.22 -6.60 16.50
CA LEU A 146 8.01 -7.50 17.67
C LEU A 146 6.54 -7.84 17.90
N ASN A 147 5.62 -7.06 17.34
CA ASN A 147 4.17 -7.21 17.58
C ASN A 147 3.35 -7.26 16.29
N THR A 148 4.00 -7.45 15.15
CA THR A 148 3.35 -7.64 13.86
C THR A 148 3.45 -9.08 13.38
N THR A 149 2.38 -9.57 12.75
CA THR A 149 2.32 -10.90 12.15
C THR A 149 1.90 -10.79 10.70
N PHE A 150 2.72 -11.27 9.78
CA PHE A 150 2.36 -11.37 8.36
C PHE A 150 1.17 -12.32 8.18
N LYS A 151 0.16 -11.90 7.44
CA LYS A 151 -1.04 -12.69 7.15
C LYS A 151 -1.05 -13.24 5.72
N TRP A 152 -0.91 -12.36 4.72
CA TRP A 152 -0.93 -12.73 3.33
C TRP A 152 -0.30 -11.67 2.43
N LEU A 153 0.08 -12.09 1.24
CA LEU A 153 0.46 -11.24 0.11
C LEU A 153 -0.42 -11.61 -1.08
N ILE A 154 -1.25 -10.69 -1.52
CA ILE A 154 -2.22 -10.89 -2.60
C ILE A 154 -2.00 -9.84 -3.68
N GLY A 155 -2.16 -10.23 -4.92
CA GLY A 155 -2.08 -9.35 -6.08
C GLY A 155 -3.24 -9.52 -7.04
N PRO A 156 -3.31 -8.68 -8.10
CA PRO A 156 -4.44 -8.70 -9.04
C PRO A 156 -4.68 -10.04 -9.73
N LYS A 157 -3.65 -10.88 -9.84
CA LYS A 157 -3.78 -12.21 -10.45
C LYS A 157 -4.51 -13.22 -9.56
N ASP A 158 -4.49 -12.96 -8.26
CA ASP A 158 -5.07 -13.86 -7.26
C ASP A 158 -6.56 -13.52 -7.00
N VAL A 159 -7.03 -12.35 -7.48
CA VAL A 159 -8.39 -11.82 -7.24
C VAL A 159 -9.20 -11.62 -8.53
N GLN A 160 -8.67 -12.01 -9.70
CA GLN A 160 -9.41 -11.98 -10.96
C GLN A 160 -10.16 -13.31 -11.12
N ASP A 161 -11.49 -13.19 -11.27
CA ASP A 161 -12.39 -14.26 -11.73
C ASP A 161 -12.10 -14.64 -13.18
#